data_05596fafe149fee0603ef252537d8763
#
_entry.id   05596fafe149fee0603ef252537d8763
#
_cell.length_a   1.000
_cell.length_b   1.000
_cell.length_c   1.000
_cell.angle_alpha   90.00
_cell.angle_beta   90.00
_cell.angle_gamma   90.00
#
_symmetry.space_group_name_H-M   'P 1'
#
loop_
_entity.id
_entity.type
_entity.pdbx_description
1 polymer ?
#
loop_
_entity_poly.entity_id
_entity_poly.type
_entity_poly.pdbx_seq_one_letter_code
_entity_poly.pdbx_strand_id
1 'polypeptide(L)'
;GELTPAEDQKEAVQPAPAKAPEAPAEEPKAEETIEETEEPKAEVTIEEAVEPEAEEPQAEQPAPVHPDPDAFQRRLDSRYDELKWLYCELYHGDMAAFDYFVQMLRRCWAQRKDALRLQDQRRENDPDWYRRRDLLGMMLYTNAFAGTLKGVEEKLPYIQECGVNYLHLMPLLESPKGRSDGGYAVSNFRRVQPELGTMEDLESLADACREKDISLCLDFVMNHTSEDHEWARKARAGEPGYRERYFFYDNWDIPREFEKTVPQ
;
A
#
# COMPACT_ATOMS: atom_id res chain seq x y z
N GLY A 1 -41.03 -12.25 -49.50
CA GLY A 1 -41.73 -11.52 -48.47
C GLY A 1 -40.71 -11.08 -47.39
N GLU A 2 -40.28 -9.83 -47.51
CA GLU A 2 -39.36 -9.18 -46.54
C GLU A 2 -40.12 -8.86 -45.25
N LEU A 3 -39.56 -9.22 -44.13
CA LEU A 3 -40.00 -8.77 -42.81
C LEU A 3 -38.88 -7.86 -42.25
N THR A 4 -39.15 -6.59 -42.17
CA THR A 4 -38.35 -5.56 -41.45
C THR A 4 -38.57 -5.68 -39.95
N PRO A 5 -37.52 -5.57 -39.12
CA PRO A 5 -37.68 -5.47 -37.65
C PRO A 5 -38.06 -4.03 -37.24
N ALA A 6 -39.02 -3.93 -36.32
CA ALA A 6 -39.47 -2.70 -35.69
C ALA A 6 -38.40 -2.20 -34.70
N GLU A 7 -38.04 -0.92 -34.80
CA GLU A 7 -37.23 -0.19 -33.85
C GLU A 7 -38.06 0.16 -32.59
N ASP A 8 -37.71 -0.44 -31.46
CA ASP A 8 -38.21 -0.04 -30.13
C ASP A 8 -37.33 1.09 -29.59
N GLN A 9 -37.79 2.34 -29.72
CA GLN A 9 -37.21 3.52 -29.06
C GLN A 9 -37.70 3.51 -27.60
N LYS A 10 -36.80 3.12 -26.67
CA LYS A 10 -36.97 3.39 -25.25
C LYS A 10 -36.36 4.76 -24.93
N GLU A 11 -37.24 5.72 -24.72
CA GLU A 11 -36.96 7.05 -24.19
C GLU A 11 -36.37 6.95 -22.78
N ALA A 12 -35.10 7.39 -22.60
CA ALA A 12 -34.43 7.42 -21.31
C ALA A 12 -34.91 8.63 -20.52
N VAL A 13 -35.71 8.40 -19.47
CA VAL A 13 -36.11 9.41 -18.50
C VAL A 13 -34.89 9.75 -17.61
N GLN A 14 -34.40 10.99 -17.72
CA GLN A 14 -33.40 11.55 -16.83
C GLN A 14 -34.05 11.91 -15.48
N PRO A 15 -33.46 11.53 -14.34
CA PRO A 15 -33.90 12.02 -13.04
C PRO A 15 -33.48 13.48 -12.83
N ALA A 16 -34.40 14.29 -12.26
CA ALA A 16 -34.18 15.70 -11.94
C ALA A 16 -33.10 15.86 -10.84
N PRO A 17 -32.34 16.98 -10.84
CA PRO A 17 -31.32 17.22 -9.84
C PRO A 17 -31.90 17.49 -8.46
N ALA A 18 -31.39 16.81 -7.44
CA ALA A 18 -31.71 17.02 -6.04
C ALA A 18 -31.22 18.40 -5.57
N LYS A 19 -32.12 19.16 -4.91
CA LYS A 19 -31.77 20.43 -4.26
C LYS A 19 -30.81 20.22 -3.11
N ALA A 20 -29.72 21.03 -3.07
CA ALA A 20 -28.81 21.13 -1.94
C ALA A 20 -29.55 21.71 -0.69
N PRO A 21 -29.19 21.27 0.52
CA PRO A 21 -29.73 21.84 1.75
C PRO A 21 -29.10 23.21 2.02
N GLU A 22 -29.95 24.17 2.41
CA GLU A 22 -29.58 25.52 2.84
C GLU A 22 -28.80 25.47 4.16
N ALA A 23 -27.76 26.30 4.26
CA ALA A 23 -26.97 26.50 5.46
C ALA A 23 -27.78 27.23 6.54
N PRO A 24 -27.58 26.91 7.84
CA PRO A 24 -28.22 27.64 8.92
C PRO A 24 -27.57 29.00 9.17
N ALA A 25 -28.38 29.99 9.51
CA ALA A 25 -28.04 31.38 9.75
C ALA A 25 -27.12 31.56 10.96
N GLU A 26 -26.15 32.49 10.82
CA GLU A 26 -25.26 32.96 11.88
C GLU A 26 -26.02 33.70 13.00
N GLU A 27 -25.77 33.29 14.26
CA GLU A 27 -26.13 34.07 15.44
C GLU A 27 -25.01 35.05 15.83
N PRO A 28 -25.33 36.22 16.40
CA PRO A 28 -24.34 37.29 16.63
C PRO A 28 -23.46 37.02 17.87
N LYS A 29 -22.15 37.22 17.73
CA LYS A 29 -21.15 37.21 18.81
C LYS A 29 -21.40 38.35 19.81
N ALA A 30 -21.52 38.01 21.08
CA ALA A 30 -21.39 38.95 22.20
C ALA A 30 -19.91 39.23 22.46
N GLU A 31 -19.53 40.49 22.46
CA GLU A 31 -18.20 41.00 22.93
C GLU A 31 -18.21 41.02 24.45
N GLU A 32 -17.40 40.22 25.12
CA GLU A 32 -17.05 40.38 26.53
C GLU A 32 -15.75 41.14 26.64
N THR A 33 -15.85 42.35 27.20
CA THR A 33 -14.76 43.22 27.60
C THR A 33 -14.21 42.70 28.93
N ILE A 34 -12.95 42.24 28.96
CA ILE A 34 -12.26 41.94 30.22
C ILE A 34 -11.43 43.15 30.64
N GLU A 35 -11.79 43.72 31.78
CA GLU A 35 -11.02 44.77 32.48
C GLU A 35 -9.76 44.14 33.12
N GLU A 36 -8.61 44.70 32.76
CA GLU A 36 -7.30 44.38 33.31
C GLU A 36 -7.12 45.13 34.65
N THR A 37 -7.10 44.39 35.77
CA THR A 37 -6.69 44.98 37.08
C THR A 37 -5.23 44.63 37.33
N GLU A 38 -4.38 45.66 37.36
CA GLU A 38 -2.99 45.58 37.78
C GLU A 38 -2.90 45.41 39.31
N GLU A 39 -2.22 44.38 39.77
CA GLU A 39 -1.69 44.25 41.15
C GLU A 39 -0.18 44.45 41.18
N PRO A 40 0.35 45.08 42.27
CA PRO A 40 1.74 45.56 42.30
C PRO A 40 2.73 44.41 42.61
N LYS A 41 3.82 44.39 41.86
CA LYS A 41 4.98 43.52 42.06
C LYS A 41 5.72 43.84 43.36
N ALA A 42 5.80 42.90 44.27
CA ALA A 42 6.79 42.91 45.35
C ALA A 42 8.06 42.18 44.87
N GLU A 43 9.17 42.91 44.80
CA GLU A 43 10.50 42.34 44.58
C GLU A 43 10.94 41.57 45.84
N VAL A 44 11.06 40.27 45.75
CA VAL A 44 11.76 39.44 46.73
C VAL A 44 13.08 38.99 46.09
N THR A 45 14.15 39.60 46.52
CA THR A 45 15.51 39.19 46.18
C THR A 45 15.84 37.94 47.00
N ILE A 46 15.88 36.77 46.40
CA ILE A 46 16.43 35.56 47.00
C ILE A 46 17.81 35.32 46.37
N GLU A 47 18.86 35.46 47.17
CA GLU A 47 20.20 34.97 46.85
C GLU A 47 20.17 33.45 46.87
N GLU A 48 20.14 32.86 45.70
CA GLU A 48 20.25 31.40 45.53
C GLU A 48 21.72 31.00 45.55
N ALA A 49 22.10 30.23 46.59
CA ALA A 49 23.41 29.59 46.66
C ALA A 49 23.47 28.50 45.58
N VAL A 50 24.36 28.70 44.58
CA VAL A 50 24.66 27.74 43.54
C VAL A 50 25.40 26.54 44.17
N GLU A 51 24.71 25.45 44.43
CA GLU A 51 25.37 24.16 44.66
C GLU A 51 25.92 23.63 43.30
N PRO A 52 27.13 23.03 43.29
CA PRO A 52 27.68 22.48 42.04
C PRO A 52 26.83 21.34 41.57
N GLU A 53 26.27 21.45 40.37
CA GLU A 53 25.60 20.36 39.65
C GLU A 53 26.55 19.15 39.57
N ALA A 54 26.17 18.06 40.19
CA ALA A 54 26.82 16.78 39.98
C ALA A 54 26.54 16.35 38.51
N GLU A 55 27.61 16.21 37.72
CA GLU A 55 27.50 15.65 36.38
C GLU A 55 26.80 14.29 36.44
N GLU A 56 25.57 14.23 35.91
CA GLU A 56 24.88 12.95 35.71
C GLU A 56 25.73 12.09 34.79
N PRO A 57 25.95 10.78 35.10
CA PRO A 57 26.69 9.91 34.24
C PRO A 57 25.97 9.82 32.90
N GLN A 58 26.65 10.28 31.84
CA GLN A 58 26.13 10.14 30.47
C GLN A 58 25.85 8.67 30.24
N ALA A 59 24.56 8.33 30.10
CA ALA A 59 24.14 6.99 29.72
C ALA A 59 24.83 6.63 28.41
N GLU A 60 25.68 5.59 28.44
CA GLU A 60 26.30 5.06 27.22
C GLU A 60 25.20 4.77 26.20
N GLN A 61 25.28 5.47 25.06
CA GLN A 61 24.35 5.21 23.97
C GLN A 61 24.51 3.74 23.54
N PRO A 62 23.42 2.96 23.49
CA PRO A 62 23.52 1.56 23.07
C PRO A 62 24.19 1.49 21.71
N ALA A 63 25.16 0.58 21.58
CA ALA A 63 25.87 0.37 20.31
C ALA A 63 24.88 0.22 19.14
N PRO A 64 25.19 0.74 17.95
CA PRO A 64 24.30 0.67 16.81
C PRO A 64 23.97 -0.79 16.50
N VAL A 65 22.66 -1.10 16.51
CA VAL A 65 22.18 -2.45 16.18
C VAL A 65 22.30 -2.62 14.67
N HIS A 66 23.17 -3.53 14.24
CA HIS A 66 23.32 -3.87 12.84
C HIS A 66 22.46 -5.08 12.47
N PRO A 67 21.89 -5.13 11.25
CA PRO A 67 21.16 -6.30 10.79
C PRO A 67 22.10 -7.50 10.65
N ASP A 68 21.57 -8.68 10.98
CA ASP A 68 22.30 -9.93 10.81
C ASP A 68 22.59 -10.19 9.32
N PRO A 69 23.87 -10.26 8.91
CA PRO A 69 24.24 -10.43 7.50
C PRO A 69 23.79 -11.77 6.92
N ASP A 70 23.67 -12.81 7.74
CA ASP A 70 23.37 -14.18 7.32
C ASP A 70 21.86 -14.52 7.39
N ALA A 71 21.02 -13.59 7.85
CA ALA A 71 19.59 -13.83 8.04
C ALA A 71 18.91 -14.33 6.76
N PHE A 72 19.18 -13.73 5.62
CA PHE A 72 18.61 -14.15 4.34
C PHE A 72 19.03 -15.57 3.96
N GLN A 73 20.33 -15.88 4.09
CA GLN A 73 20.83 -17.19 3.73
C GLN A 73 20.20 -18.28 4.61
N ARG A 74 20.12 -18.07 5.91
CA ARG A 74 19.45 -19.02 6.81
C ARG A 74 17.98 -19.24 6.46
N ARG A 75 17.25 -18.17 6.14
CA ARG A 75 15.85 -18.28 5.69
C ARG A 75 15.74 -19.07 4.40
N LEU A 76 16.60 -18.76 3.43
CA LEU A 76 16.62 -19.44 2.15
C LEU A 76 16.93 -20.93 2.35
N ASP A 77 17.98 -21.26 3.11
CA ASP A 77 18.39 -22.65 3.34
C ASP A 77 17.28 -23.46 4.05
N SER A 78 16.60 -22.84 5.00
CA SER A 78 15.49 -23.51 5.74
C SER A 78 14.27 -23.83 4.88
N ARG A 79 14.11 -23.18 3.72
CA ARG A 79 12.95 -23.33 2.82
C ARG A 79 13.33 -23.71 1.40
N TYR A 80 14.61 -23.95 1.13
CA TYR A 80 15.11 -24.13 -0.23
C TYR A 80 14.47 -25.33 -0.94
N ASP A 81 14.37 -26.47 -0.28
CA ASP A 81 13.83 -27.69 -0.88
C ASP A 81 12.33 -27.56 -1.16
N GLU A 82 11.57 -26.96 -0.24
CA GLU A 82 10.16 -26.65 -0.42
C GLU A 82 9.93 -25.66 -1.57
N LEU A 83 10.72 -24.58 -1.59
CA LEU A 83 10.66 -23.57 -2.65
C LEU A 83 10.98 -24.17 -4.02
N LYS A 84 12.03 -24.99 -4.10
CA LYS A 84 12.43 -25.68 -5.32
C LYS A 84 11.33 -26.62 -5.80
N TRP A 85 10.77 -27.42 -4.90
CA TRP A 85 9.68 -28.34 -5.25
C TRP A 85 8.47 -27.60 -5.79
N LEU A 86 7.97 -26.58 -5.08
CA LEU A 86 6.83 -25.77 -5.52
C LEU A 86 7.08 -25.09 -6.87
N TYR A 87 8.29 -24.55 -7.07
CA TYR A 87 8.67 -23.93 -8.33
C TYR A 87 8.66 -24.92 -9.49
N CYS A 88 9.23 -26.10 -9.28
CA CYS A 88 9.29 -27.15 -10.30
C CYS A 88 7.88 -27.67 -10.67
N GLU A 89 6.97 -27.78 -9.70
CA GLU A 89 5.57 -28.16 -9.96
C GLU A 89 4.87 -27.11 -10.84
N LEU A 90 5.08 -25.81 -10.56
CA LEU A 90 4.45 -24.74 -11.33
C LEU A 90 5.07 -24.55 -12.73
N TYR A 91 6.38 -24.73 -12.87
CA TYR A 91 7.14 -24.39 -14.08
C TYR A 91 7.82 -25.61 -14.71
N HIS A 92 7.23 -26.79 -14.54
CA HIS A 92 7.65 -28.05 -15.21
C HIS A 92 9.14 -28.39 -15.07
N GLY A 93 9.74 -28.04 -13.91
CA GLY A 93 11.14 -28.39 -13.60
C GLY A 93 12.17 -27.53 -14.30
N ASP A 94 11.84 -26.32 -14.76
CA ASP A 94 12.82 -25.37 -15.34
C ASP A 94 13.80 -24.88 -14.28
N MET A 95 14.91 -25.62 -14.15
CA MET A 95 15.96 -25.32 -13.16
C MET A 95 16.73 -24.06 -13.49
N ALA A 96 16.87 -23.67 -14.77
CA ALA A 96 17.57 -22.45 -15.14
C ALA A 96 16.76 -21.20 -14.70
N ALA A 97 15.44 -21.25 -14.88
CA ALA A 97 14.54 -20.21 -14.39
C ALA A 97 14.50 -20.17 -12.86
N PHE A 98 14.54 -21.35 -12.19
CA PHE A 98 14.63 -21.41 -10.72
C PHE A 98 15.91 -20.76 -10.19
N ASP A 99 17.06 -21.09 -10.77
CA ASP A 99 18.34 -20.51 -10.38
C ASP A 99 18.35 -18.98 -10.57
N TYR A 100 17.78 -18.49 -11.68
CA TYR A 100 17.62 -17.07 -11.92
C TYR A 100 16.71 -16.42 -10.84
N PHE A 101 15.62 -17.07 -10.47
CA PHE A 101 14.72 -16.61 -9.41
C PHE A 101 15.44 -16.50 -8.06
N VAL A 102 16.21 -17.52 -7.66
CA VAL A 102 17.00 -17.48 -6.41
C VAL A 102 18.03 -16.35 -6.44
N GLN A 103 18.72 -16.14 -7.57
CA GLN A 103 19.63 -15.01 -7.72
C GLN A 103 18.92 -13.65 -7.63
N MET A 104 17.71 -13.55 -8.18
CA MET A 104 16.90 -12.34 -8.04
C MET A 104 16.57 -12.07 -6.56
N LEU A 105 16.17 -13.07 -5.78
CA LEU A 105 15.92 -12.92 -4.35
C LEU A 105 17.17 -12.42 -3.61
N ARG A 106 18.35 -12.96 -3.93
CA ARG A 106 19.63 -12.49 -3.35
C ARG A 106 19.91 -11.01 -3.68
N ARG A 107 19.67 -10.59 -4.93
CA ARG A 107 19.82 -9.18 -5.33
C ARG A 107 18.86 -8.27 -4.60
N CYS A 108 17.59 -8.65 -4.49
CA CYS A 108 16.58 -7.88 -3.75
C CYS A 108 16.97 -7.74 -2.27
N TRP A 109 17.47 -8.80 -1.65
CA TRP A 109 17.96 -8.74 -0.28
C TRP A 109 19.18 -7.80 -0.15
N ALA A 110 20.14 -7.88 -1.08
CA ALA A 110 21.33 -7.03 -1.06
C ALA A 110 20.97 -5.53 -1.17
N GLN A 111 19.91 -5.20 -1.86
CA GLN A 111 19.39 -3.82 -2.02
C GLN A 111 18.47 -3.36 -0.87
N ARG A 112 18.05 -4.30 0.00
CA ARG A 112 17.11 -3.99 1.09
C ARG A 112 17.78 -3.11 2.13
N LYS A 113 17.17 -1.96 2.47
CA LYS A 113 17.67 -0.99 3.46
C LYS A 113 17.86 -1.66 4.83
N ASP A 114 18.91 -1.30 5.57
CA ASP A 114 19.22 -1.91 6.87
C ASP A 114 18.09 -1.73 7.90
N ALA A 115 17.43 -0.59 7.89
CA ALA A 115 16.25 -0.37 8.74
C ALA A 115 15.12 -1.40 8.49
N LEU A 116 14.93 -1.81 7.23
CA LEU A 116 13.95 -2.85 6.88
C LEU A 116 14.44 -4.25 7.28
N ARG A 117 15.75 -4.53 7.16
CA ARG A 117 16.34 -5.80 7.63
C ARG A 117 16.19 -5.94 9.15
N LEU A 118 16.39 -4.86 9.91
CA LEU A 118 16.15 -4.83 11.35
C LEU A 118 14.67 -5.02 11.71
N GLN A 119 13.76 -4.45 10.94
CA GLN A 119 12.33 -4.69 11.11
C GLN A 119 11.97 -6.15 10.83
N ASP A 120 12.56 -6.77 9.80
CA ASP A 120 12.37 -8.19 9.49
C ASP A 120 12.82 -9.07 10.67
N GLN A 121 13.98 -8.79 11.28
CA GLN A 121 14.46 -9.51 12.46
C GLN A 121 13.52 -9.37 13.66
N ARG A 122 12.99 -8.16 13.92
CA ARG A 122 12.00 -7.94 14.97
C ARG A 122 10.75 -8.79 14.76
N ARG A 123 10.23 -8.83 13.52
CA ARG A 123 9.04 -9.62 13.15
C ARG A 123 9.30 -11.13 13.15
N GLU A 124 10.50 -11.56 12.82
CA GLU A 124 10.91 -12.97 12.91
C GLU A 124 10.98 -13.47 14.36
N ASN A 125 11.40 -12.60 15.27
CA ASN A 125 11.41 -12.87 16.72
C ASN A 125 10.02 -12.80 17.39
N ASP A 126 9.07 -12.12 16.75
CA ASP A 126 7.66 -12.02 17.16
C ASP A 126 6.76 -12.43 15.99
N PRO A 127 6.62 -13.73 15.69
CA PRO A 127 5.88 -14.21 14.53
C PRO A 127 4.38 -13.86 14.57
N ASP A 128 3.85 -13.53 15.74
CA ASP A 128 2.46 -13.09 15.92
C ASP A 128 2.29 -11.57 15.96
N TRP A 129 3.31 -10.79 15.54
CA TRP A 129 3.28 -9.32 15.51
C TRP A 129 1.99 -8.74 14.91
N TYR A 130 1.42 -9.38 13.89
CA TYR A 130 0.19 -8.95 13.20
C TYR A 130 -1.10 -9.27 13.97
N ARG A 131 -1.02 -10.01 15.08
CA ARG A 131 -2.14 -10.36 15.98
C ARG A 131 -2.15 -9.56 17.27
N ARG A 132 -1.22 -8.64 17.43
CA ARG A 132 -1.11 -7.82 18.62
C ARG A 132 -2.36 -6.94 18.79
N ARG A 133 -2.72 -6.67 20.06
CA ARG A 133 -3.92 -5.89 20.40
C ARG A 133 -3.78 -4.40 20.09
N ASP A 134 -2.56 -3.92 19.92
CA ASP A 134 -2.20 -2.56 19.56
C ASP A 134 -2.08 -2.35 18.04
N LEU A 135 -2.34 -3.37 17.22
CA LEU A 135 -2.37 -3.24 15.77
C LEU A 135 -3.75 -2.73 15.32
N LEU A 136 -3.79 -1.49 14.87
CA LEU A 136 -4.97 -0.89 14.26
C LEU A 136 -4.72 -0.63 12.76
N GLY A 137 -5.55 -1.26 11.92
CA GLY A 137 -5.49 -1.11 10.46
C GLY A 137 -6.44 -0.06 9.93
N MET A 138 -6.00 0.67 8.91
CA MET A 138 -6.83 1.52 8.08
C MET A 138 -6.64 1.12 6.62
N MET A 139 -7.75 0.91 5.89
CA MET A 139 -7.74 0.63 4.46
C MET A 139 -8.36 1.81 3.72
N LEU A 140 -7.73 2.25 2.63
CA LEU A 140 -8.21 3.40 1.87
C LEU A 140 -7.79 3.37 0.40
N TYR A 141 -8.57 4.05 -0.42
CA TYR A 141 -8.17 4.45 -1.76
C TYR A 141 -7.41 5.78 -1.70
N THR A 142 -6.21 5.83 -2.25
CA THR A 142 -5.35 7.03 -2.27
C THR A 142 -6.06 8.25 -2.82
N ASN A 143 -6.72 8.13 -3.97
CA ASN A 143 -7.42 9.22 -4.62
C ASN A 143 -8.60 9.75 -3.80
N ALA A 144 -9.35 8.88 -3.14
CA ALA A 144 -10.51 9.26 -2.33
C ALA A 144 -10.12 9.92 -1.00
N PHE A 145 -9.01 9.48 -0.41
CA PHE A 145 -8.56 9.97 0.89
C PHE A 145 -7.73 11.26 0.81
N ALA A 146 -6.78 11.32 -0.14
CA ALA A 146 -5.80 12.40 -0.19
C ALA A 146 -5.42 12.84 -1.62
N GLY A 147 -6.07 12.32 -2.65
CA GLY A 147 -5.81 12.63 -4.05
C GLY A 147 -4.58 11.93 -4.63
N THR A 148 -3.44 11.99 -3.94
CA THR A 148 -2.15 11.47 -4.41
C THR A 148 -1.39 10.76 -3.29
N LEU A 149 -0.30 10.03 -3.64
CA LEU A 149 0.60 9.41 -2.67
C LEU A 149 1.26 10.47 -1.76
N LYS A 150 1.66 11.61 -2.31
CA LYS A 150 2.16 12.74 -1.51
C LYS A 150 1.11 13.26 -0.53
N GLY A 151 -0.14 13.36 -0.97
CA GLY A 151 -1.24 13.74 -0.09
C GLY A 151 -1.46 12.73 1.05
N VAL A 152 -1.27 11.43 0.82
CA VAL A 152 -1.30 10.42 1.89
C VAL A 152 -0.12 10.64 2.85
N GLU A 153 1.09 10.89 2.33
CA GLU A 153 2.27 11.16 3.14
C GLU A 153 2.07 12.39 4.06
N GLU A 154 1.51 13.48 3.54
CA GLU A 154 1.14 14.66 4.32
C GLU A 154 0.12 14.38 5.43
N LYS A 155 -0.73 13.37 5.24
CA LYS A 155 -1.74 12.96 6.23
C LYS A 155 -1.28 11.88 7.21
N LEU A 156 -0.03 11.43 7.16
CA LEU A 156 0.48 10.45 8.12
C LEU A 156 0.36 10.90 9.60
N PRO A 157 0.58 12.18 9.98
CA PRO A 157 0.32 12.63 11.34
C PRO A 157 -1.11 12.40 11.79
N TYR A 158 -2.10 12.71 10.95
CA TYR A 158 -3.52 12.43 11.23
C TYR A 158 -3.80 10.93 11.37
N ILE A 159 -3.20 10.10 10.51
CA ILE A 159 -3.32 8.63 10.59
C ILE A 159 -2.78 8.11 11.93
N GLN A 160 -1.64 8.67 12.41
CA GLN A 160 -1.08 8.34 13.72
C GLN A 160 -1.97 8.82 14.88
N GLU A 161 -2.56 10.02 14.81
CA GLU A 161 -3.51 10.52 15.81
C GLU A 161 -4.74 9.61 15.94
N CYS A 162 -5.15 8.95 14.85
CA CYS A 162 -6.18 7.92 14.88
C CYS A 162 -5.72 6.60 15.53
N GLY A 163 -4.45 6.48 15.91
CA GLY A 163 -3.87 5.25 16.48
C GLY A 163 -3.53 4.18 15.44
N VAL A 164 -3.56 4.52 14.15
CA VAL A 164 -3.31 3.57 13.04
C VAL A 164 -1.81 3.31 12.90
N ASN A 165 -1.44 2.04 12.88
CA ASN A 165 -0.07 1.56 12.65
C ASN A 165 0.03 0.47 11.56
N TYR A 166 -1.07 0.22 10.85
CA TYR A 166 -1.11 -0.64 9.66
C TYR A 166 -1.97 0.03 8.59
N LEU A 167 -1.33 0.53 7.53
CA LEU A 167 -1.99 1.25 6.45
C LEU A 167 -2.07 0.36 5.21
N HIS A 168 -3.28 0.01 4.77
CA HIS A 168 -3.52 -0.73 3.55
C HIS A 168 -4.02 0.23 2.47
N LEU A 169 -3.23 0.40 1.41
CA LEU A 169 -3.62 1.15 0.23
C LEU A 169 -4.20 0.21 -0.83
N MET A 170 -5.40 0.54 -1.27
CA MET A 170 -6.07 -0.14 -2.38
C MET A 170 -5.25 0.02 -3.68
N PRO A 171 -5.54 -0.70 -4.77
CA PRO A 171 -4.63 -0.82 -5.91
C PRO A 171 -4.05 0.51 -6.40
N LEU A 172 -2.73 0.54 -6.55
CA LEU A 172 -1.95 1.74 -6.92
C LEU A 172 -1.33 1.65 -8.32
N LEU A 173 -1.24 0.43 -8.88
CA LEU A 173 -0.48 0.23 -10.10
C LEU A 173 -1.27 0.67 -11.33
N GLU A 174 -0.54 1.01 -12.40
CA GLU A 174 -1.12 1.53 -13.64
C GLU A 174 -2.17 0.58 -14.21
N SER A 175 -3.36 1.12 -14.45
CA SER A 175 -4.52 0.43 -15.00
C SER A 175 -5.23 1.29 -16.05
N PRO A 176 -5.96 0.69 -17.03
CA PRO A 176 -6.57 1.45 -18.12
C PRO A 176 -7.72 2.31 -17.61
N LYS A 177 -7.76 3.54 -18.06
CA LYS A 177 -8.82 4.50 -17.70
C LYS A 177 -10.21 4.00 -18.12
N GLY A 178 -11.16 4.05 -17.20
CA GLY A 178 -12.55 3.63 -17.43
C GLY A 178 -12.77 2.11 -17.51
N ARG A 179 -11.70 1.29 -17.44
CA ARG A 179 -11.73 -0.18 -17.45
C ARG A 179 -10.76 -0.75 -16.43
N SER A 180 -10.55 -0.03 -15.34
CA SER A 180 -9.55 -0.38 -14.32
C SER A 180 -10.03 -1.42 -13.32
N ASP A 181 -11.34 -1.66 -13.23
CA ASP A 181 -11.95 -2.50 -12.19
C ASP A 181 -11.45 -2.12 -10.79
N GLY A 182 -11.62 -0.84 -10.43
CA GLY A 182 -11.13 -0.31 -9.15
C GLY A 182 -9.60 -0.29 -9.00
N GLY A 183 -8.85 -0.47 -10.10
CA GLY A 183 -7.39 -0.57 -10.12
C GLY A 183 -6.88 -2.01 -10.19
N TYR A 184 -7.77 -3.01 -10.13
CA TYR A 184 -7.37 -4.43 -10.16
C TYR A 184 -7.03 -4.94 -11.56
N ALA A 185 -7.46 -4.27 -12.64
CA ALA A 185 -7.07 -4.59 -14.00
C ALA A 185 -5.69 -3.96 -14.33
N VAL A 186 -4.61 -4.49 -13.74
CA VAL A 186 -3.27 -3.92 -13.86
C VAL A 186 -2.72 -4.06 -15.29
N SER A 187 -2.36 -2.94 -15.91
CA SER A 187 -1.72 -2.89 -17.23
C SER A 187 -0.19 -2.77 -17.17
N ASN A 188 0.35 -2.31 -16.03
CA ASN A 188 1.79 -2.20 -15.82
C ASN A 188 2.15 -2.36 -14.34
N PHE A 189 2.80 -3.47 -13.99
CA PHE A 189 3.22 -3.77 -12.61
C PHE A 189 4.46 -2.98 -12.14
N ARG A 190 5.06 -2.14 -12.99
CA ARG A 190 6.28 -1.39 -12.69
C ARG A 190 6.06 0.12 -12.57
N ARG A 191 4.80 0.54 -12.62
CA ARG A 191 4.43 1.96 -12.54
C ARG A 191 3.23 2.15 -11.64
N VAL A 192 3.30 3.20 -10.85
CA VAL A 192 2.12 3.74 -10.15
C VAL A 192 1.17 4.36 -11.18
N GLN A 193 -0.12 4.32 -10.91
CA GLN A 193 -1.13 5.03 -11.68
C GLN A 193 -0.76 6.52 -11.76
N PRO A 194 -0.60 7.11 -12.95
CA PRO A 194 -0.05 8.48 -13.10
C PRO A 194 -0.80 9.56 -12.31
N GLU A 195 -2.10 9.40 -12.13
CA GLU A 195 -2.93 10.33 -11.36
C GLU A 195 -2.65 10.27 -9.84
N LEU A 196 -2.08 9.16 -9.35
CA LEU A 196 -1.74 8.99 -7.93
C LEU A 196 -0.31 9.43 -7.60
N GLY A 197 0.60 9.44 -8.57
CA GLY A 197 1.98 9.81 -8.40
C GLY A 197 2.97 8.93 -9.15
N THR A 198 4.19 8.83 -8.65
CA THR A 198 5.30 8.07 -9.24
C THR A 198 5.77 6.93 -8.34
N MET A 199 6.71 6.11 -8.84
CA MET A 199 7.35 5.08 -8.01
C MET A 199 8.21 5.70 -6.89
N GLU A 200 8.81 6.87 -7.16
CA GLU A 200 9.58 7.64 -6.18
C GLU A 200 8.69 8.20 -5.07
N ASP A 201 7.46 8.63 -5.40
CA ASP A 201 6.47 9.06 -4.41
C ASP A 201 6.03 7.87 -3.52
N LEU A 202 5.90 6.67 -4.10
CA LEU A 202 5.59 5.46 -3.35
C LEU A 202 6.75 5.06 -2.42
N GLU A 203 7.99 5.20 -2.88
CA GLU A 203 9.17 4.95 -2.04
C GLU A 203 9.27 5.95 -0.89
N SER A 204 9.03 7.24 -1.14
CA SER A 204 8.97 8.29 -0.11
C SER A 204 7.92 7.97 0.94
N LEU A 205 6.70 7.66 0.52
CA LEU A 205 5.63 7.27 1.44
C LEU A 205 5.98 6.03 2.27
N ALA A 206 6.61 5.02 1.66
CA ALA A 206 7.03 3.81 2.37
C ALA A 206 8.08 4.10 3.44
N ASP A 207 9.05 4.97 3.15
CA ASP A 207 10.04 5.42 4.13
C ASP A 207 9.40 6.25 5.26
N ALA A 208 8.51 7.18 4.93
CA ALA A 208 7.80 7.99 5.92
C ALA A 208 6.88 7.14 6.82
N CYS A 209 6.20 6.14 6.28
CA CYS A 209 5.43 5.16 7.07
C CYS A 209 6.34 4.40 8.05
N ARG A 210 7.49 3.91 7.57
CA ARG A 210 8.46 3.19 8.39
C ARG A 210 8.99 4.05 9.55
N GLU A 211 9.32 5.33 9.30
CA GLU A 211 9.80 6.27 10.31
C GLU A 211 8.77 6.54 11.41
N LYS A 212 7.50 6.33 11.10
CA LYS A 212 6.37 6.50 12.01
C LYS A 212 5.83 5.18 12.58
N ASP A 213 6.58 4.07 12.41
CA ASP A 213 6.17 2.71 12.80
C ASP A 213 4.81 2.28 12.21
N ILE A 214 4.45 2.82 11.05
CA ILE A 214 3.28 2.41 10.27
C ILE A 214 3.70 1.33 9.28
N SER A 215 3.09 0.14 9.35
CA SER A 215 3.26 -0.92 8.36
C SER A 215 2.45 -0.59 7.11
N LEU A 216 3.11 -0.43 5.97
CA LEU A 216 2.44 -0.21 4.69
C LEU A 216 2.11 -1.56 4.02
N CYS A 217 0.87 -1.72 3.62
CA CYS A 217 0.36 -2.85 2.84
C CYS A 217 -0.18 -2.35 1.51
N LEU A 218 0.12 -3.07 0.43
CA LEU A 218 -0.36 -2.75 -0.92
C LEU A 218 -1.05 -3.97 -1.51
N ASP A 219 -2.08 -3.74 -2.32
CA ASP A 219 -2.63 -4.78 -3.17
C ASP A 219 -1.66 -5.13 -4.30
N PHE A 220 -1.46 -6.42 -4.52
CA PHE A 220 -0.68 -6.92 -5.64
C PHE A 220 -1.43 -8.05 -6.35
N VAL A 221 -1.91 -7.75 -7.56
CA VAL A 221 -2.74 -8.67 -8.35
C VAL A 221 -1.86 -9.68 -9.09
N MET A 222 -1.81 -10.93 -8.61
CA MET A 222 -1.05 -12.03 -9.24
C MET A 222 -1.93 -12.97 -10.06
N ASN A 223 -3.25 -12.88 -9.94
CA ASN A 223 -4.19 -13.80 -10.57
C ASN A 223 -4.41 -13.55 -12.07
N HIS A 224 -4.41 -12.28 -12.47
CA HIS A 224 -4.70 -11.84 -13.83
C HIS A 224 -3.98 -10.53 -14.17
N THR A 225 -4.04 -10.14 -15.43
CA THR A 225 -3.62 -8.82 -15.91
C THR A 225 -4.77 -8.13 -16.61
N SER A 226 -4.68 -6.81 -16.81
CA SER A 226 -5.52 -6.13 -17.79
C SER A 226 -5.30 -6.70 -19.19
N GLU A 227 -6.33 -6.65 -20.03
CA GLU A 227 -6.19 -6.95 -21.47
C GLU A 227 -5.23 -5.99 -22.20
N ASP A 228 -4.98 -4.80 -21.62
CA ASP A 228 -4.04 -3.81 -22.12
C ASP A 228 -2.59 -4.03 -21.64
N HIS A 229 -2.37 -5.01 -20.77
CA HIS A 229 -1.02 -5.39 -20.37
C HIS A 229 -0.19 -5.83 -21.59
N GLU A 230 1.09 -5.45 -21.63
CA GLU A 230 1.97 -5.79 -22.75
C GLU A 230 1.93 -7.29 -23.09
N TRP A 231 1.98 -8.15 -22.08
CA TRP A 231 1.93 -9.60 -22.27
C TRP A 231 0.61 -10.07 -22.87
N ALA A 232 -0.51 -9.52 -22.42
CA ALA A 232 -1.83 -9.90 -22.94
C ALA A 232 -1.97 -9.48 -24.41
N ARG A 233 -1.50 -8.28 -24.78
CA ARG A 233 -1.49 -7.81 -26.17
C ARG A 233 -0.63 -8.69 -27.06
N LYS A 234 0.59 -9.02 -26.62
CA LYS A 234 1.52 -9.88 -27.36
C LYS A 234 1.00 -11.31 -27.49
N ALA A 235 0.42 -11.87 -26.41
CA ALA A 235 -0.22 -13.18 -26.44
C ALA A 235 -1.36 -13.25 -27.47
N ARG A 236 -2.21 -12.21 -27.55
CA ARG A 236 -3.28 -12.10 -28.56
C ARG A 236 -2.73 -11.92 -29.97
N ALA A 237 -1.60 -11.26 -30.14
CA ALA A 237 -0.90 -11.13 -31.42
C ALA A 237 -0.18 -12.42 -31.85
N GLY A 238 -0.16 -13.47 -31.01
CA GLY A 238 0.50 -14.73 -31.33
C GLY A 238 2.02 -14.68 -31.20
N GLU A 239 2.59 -13.70 -30.49
CA GLU A 239 4.03 -13.63 -30.26
C GLU A 239 4.51 -14.83 -29.43
N PRO A 240 5.60 -15.51 -29.84
CA PRO A 240 6.17 -16.65 -29.12
C PRO A 240 6.54 -16.29 -27.66
N GLY A 241 6.30 -17.20 -26.70
CA GLY A 241 6.64 -17.02 -25.30
C GLY A 241 5.67 -16.15 -24.51
N TYR A 242 4.63 -15.57 -25.14
CA TYR A 242 3.61 -14.78 -24.45
C TYR A 242 2.28 -15.54 -24.30
N ARG A 243 1.94 -16.40 -25.25
CA ARG A 243 0.71 -17.17 -25.23
C ARG A 243 0.69 -18.13 -24.03
N GLU A 244 1.81 -18.71 -23.68
CA GLU A 244 2.02 -19.65 -22.58
C GLU A 244 1.82 -19.03 -21.19
N ARG A 245 1.73 -17.71 -21.10
CA ARG A 245 1.49 -16.96 -19.84
C ARG A 245 0.01 -16.86 -19.49
N TYR A 246 -0.87 -17.30 -20.37
CA TYR A 246 -2.31 -17.18 -20.22
C TYR A 246 -3.01 -18.50 -20.58
N PHE A 247 -4.14 -18.73 -19.97
CA PHE A 247 -5.02 -19.83 -20.36
C PHE A 247 -5.84 -19.42 -21.57
N PHE A 248 -5.71 -20.17 -22.68
CA PHE A 248 -6.50 -20.01 -23.89
C PHE A 248 -7.32 -21.27 -24.12
N TYR A 249 -8.60 -21.08 -24.37
CA TYR A 249 -9.55 -22.15 -24.69
C TYR A 249 -10.15 -21.91 -26.06
N ASP A 250 -10.37 -22.98 -26.82
CA ASP A 250 -10.94 -22.89 -28.17
C ASP A 250 -12.46 -22.64 -28.12
N ASN A 251 -13.10 -22.91 -26.98
CA ASN A 251 -14.53 -22.72 -26.75
C ASN A 251 -14.79 -22.41 -25.26
N TRP A 252 -16.07 -22.22 -24.93
CA TRP A 252 -16.52 -21.89 -23.58
C TRP A 252 -16.86 -23.11 -22.69
N ASP A 253 -16.61 -24.33 -23.12
CA ASP A 253 -17.03 -25.52 -22.38
C ASP A 253 -16.31 -25.61 -21.03
N ILE A 254 -14.98 -25.50 -21.05
CA ILE A 254 -14.17 -25.50 -19.80
C ILE A 254 -14.45 -24.27 -18.95
N PRO A 255 -14.43 -23.01 -19.43
CA PRO A 255 -14.77 -21.84 -18.62
C PRO A 255 -16.14 -21.94 -17.96
N ARG A 256 -17.18 -22.43 -18.65
CA ARG A 256 -18.53 -22.62 -18.10
C ARG A 256 -18.59 -23.64 -16.96
N GLU A 257 -17.72 -24.64 -16.95
CA GLU A 257 -17.67 -25.59 -15.82
C GLU A 257 -17.15 -24.89 -14.55
N PHE A 258 -16.18 -23.97 -14.69
CA PHE A 258 -15.72 -23.15 -13.55
C PHE A 258 -16.80 -22.18 -13.05
N GLU A 259 -17.56 -21.55 -13.95
CA GLU A 259 -18.67 -20.64 -13.60
C GLU A 259 -19.75 -21.32 -12.74
N LYS A 260 -19.94 -22.64 -12.88
CA LYS A 260 -20.89 -23.39 -12.04
C LYS A 260 -20.45 -23.49 -10.58
N THR A 261 -19.15 -23.47 -10.32
CA THR A 261 -18.58 -23.61 -8.97
C THR A 261 -18.30 -22.28 -8.31
N VAL A 262 -18.02 -21.24 -9.10
CA VAL A 262 -17.76 -19.87 -8.64
C VAL A 262 -18.55 -18.91 -9.53
N PRO A 263 -19.87 -18.75 -9.29
CA PRO A 263 -20.67 -17.79 -10.03
C PRO A 263 -20.16 -16.38 -9.77
N GLN A 264 -19.95 -15.65 -10.87
CA GLN A 264 -19.57 -14.21 -10.85
C GLN A 264 -20.83 -13.36 -10.79
#